data_a2dc5a0e9025afeacd3f71cb411f96b0
#
_entry.id   a2dc5a0e9025afeacd3f71cb411f96b0
#
_cell.length_a   1.000
_cell.length_b   1.000
_cell.length_c   1.000
_cell.angle_alpha   90.00
_cell.angle_beta   90.00
_cell.angle_gamma   90.00
#
_symmetry.space_group_name_H-M   'P 1'
#
loop_
_entity.id
_entity.type
_entity.pdbx_description
1 polymer ?
#
loop_
_entity_poly.entity_id
_entity_poly.type
_entity_poly.pdbx_seq_one_letter_code
_entity_poly.pdbx_strand_id
1 'polypeptide(L)'
;RALLAKVKVSGGDGSPDIDTDWGEEDLSPEERVYGWNSFAVLALDLGNPERPQNAIAPEARAVCQIRYVVGTDPDDILPALRRHLDAHGFRDINVTPTRMAGMRATRSDPNNEWVQRALASVNETLQGTSGGEAALIPNIGGGIPNDIFAEDLGMPTVWIPHSYAGCNQHAPN
;
A
#
# COMPACT_ATOMS: atom_id res chain seq x y z
N ARG A 1 -5.90 -13.02 -8.09
CA ARG A 1 -5.67 -12.85 -9.55
C ARG A 1 -6.96 -12.52 -10.29
N ALA A 2 -8.02 -13.36 -10.24
CA ALA A 2 -9.24 -13.16 -11.02
C ALA A 2 -9.93 -11.81 -10.78
N LEU A 3 -9.95 -11.30 -9.55
CA LEU A 3 -10.50 -9.97 -9.21
C LEU A 3 -9.67 -8.85 -9.81
N LEU A 4 -8.35 -8.97 -9.78
CA LEU A 4 -7.42 -7.94 -10.27
C LEU A 4 -7.34 -7.87 -11.79
N ALA A 5 -7.74 -8.91 -12.51
CA ALA A 5 -7.80 -8.89 -13.98
C ALA A 5 -8.79 -7.85 -14.55
N LYS A 6 -9.73 -7.38 -13.73
CA LYS A 6 -10.70 -6.32 -14.09
C LYS A 6 -10.23 -4.91 -13.70
N VAL A 7 -9.11 -4.79 -13.02
CA VAL A 7 -8.59 -3.52 -12.50
C VAL A 7 -7.46 -3.03 -13.40
N LYS A 8 -7.37 -1.74 -13.60
CA LYS A 8 -6.22 -1.10 -14.25
C LYS A 8 -5.53 -0.18 -13.26
N VAL A 9 -4.21 -0.31 -13.17
CA VAL A 9 -3.40 0.68 -12.44
C VAL A 9 -3.23 1.90 -13.33
N SER A 10 -3.62 3.05 -12.84
CA SER A 10 -3.44 4.33 -13.54
C SER A 10 -3.27 5.43 -12.50
N GLY A 11 -2.31 6.31 -12.72
CA GLY A 11 -2.11 7.52 -11.91
C GLY A 11 -3.02 8.69 -12.34
N GLY A 12 -3.82 8.52 -13.40
CA GLY A 12 -4.61 9.58 -14.03
C GLY A 12 -3.86 10.30 -15.15
N ASP A 13 -4.50 11.31 -15.71
CA ASP A 13 -3.94 12.08 -16.83
C ASP A 13 -2.63 12.78 -16.44
N GLY A 14 -1.63 12.65 -17.28
CA GLY A 14 -0.30 13.23 -17.03
C GLY A 14 0.62 12.44 -16.10
N SER A 15 0.18 11.29 -15.61
CA SER A 15 1.05 10.37 -14.88
C SER A 15 2.07 9.71 -15.80
N PRO A 16 3.28 9.42 -15.31
CA PRO A 16 4.26 8.64 -16.06
C PRO A 16 3.73 7.23 -16.33
N ASP A 17 4.28 6.60 -17.37
CA ASP A 17 4.01 5.20 -17.66
C ASP A 17 4.46 4.30 -16.50
N ILE A 18 3.79 3.16 -16.37
CA ILE A 18 4.16 2.17 -15.35
C ILE A 18 5.48 1.52 -15.76
N ASP A 19 6.46 1.55 -14.85
CA ASP A 19 7.68 0.77 -14.99
C ASP A 19 7.36 -0.71 -14.77
N THR A 20 7.31 -1.46 -15.88
CA THR A 20 7.01 -2.89 -15.85
C THR A 20 8.17 -3.74 -15.34
N ASP A 21 9.39 -3.21 -15.39
CA ASP A 21 10.61 -3.91 -15.00
C ASP A 21 10.90 -3.79 -13.50
N TRP A 22 10.11 -2.96 -12.79
CA TRP A 22 10.24 -2.75 -11.36
C TRP A 22 9.36 -3.69 -10.53
N GLY A 23 9.93 -4.24 -9.46
CA GLY A 23 9.23 -5.09 -8.49
C GLY A 23 9.32 -6.58 -8.82
N GLU A 24 8.41 -7.38 -8.25
CA GLU A 24 8.42 -8.85 -8.40
C GLU A 24 8.09 -9.26 -9.84
N GLU A 25 8.97 -10.05 -10.46
CA GLU A 25 8.90 -10.42 -11.89
C GLU A 25 7.61 -11.18 -12.26
N ASP A 26 7.12 -12.05 -11.37
CA ASP A 26 5.96 -12.91 -11.61
C ASP A 26 4.60 -12.26 -11.31
N LEU A 27 4.57 -10.97 -10.99
CA LEU A 27 3.36 -10.24 -10.63
C LEU A 27 3.01 -9.18 -11.68
N SER A 28 1.73 -9.10 -12.02
CA SER A 28 1.22 -7.99 -12.84
C SER A 28 1.28 -6.66 -12.07
N PRO A 29 1.24 -5.49 -12.75
CA PRO A 29 1.18 -4.19 -12.08
C PRO A 29 0.06 -4.10 -11.04
N GLU A 30 -1.11 -4.65 -11.33
CA GLU A 30 -2.25 -4.68 -10.43
C GLU A 30 -1.99 -5.56 -9.20
N GLU A 31 -1.30 -6.69 -9.38
CA GLU A 31 -0.91 -7.56 -8.28
C GLU A 31 0.14 -6.90 -7.39
N ARG A 32 1.11 -6.20 -7.96
CA ARG A 32 2.12 -5.44 -7.21
C ARG A 32 1.49 -4.34 -6.36
N VAL A 33 0.53 -3.61 -6.91
CA VAL A 33 -0.13 -2.48 -6.22
C VAL A 33 -1.17 -2.95 -5.18
N TYR A 34 -2.01 -3.93 -5.55
CA TYR A 34 -3.17 -4.31 -4.75
C TYR A 34 -3.05 -5.68 -4.07
N GLY A 35 -1.96 -6.40 -4.27
CA GLY A 35 -1.81 -7.75 -3.77
C GLY A 35 -0.47 -8.06 -3.13
N TRP A 36 0.44 -7.10 -3.06
CA TRP A 36 1.79 -7.32 -2.57
C TRP A 36 2.25 -6.26 -1.58
N ASN A 37 3.29 -6.59 -0.82
CA ASN A 37 3.93 -5.65 0.09
C ASN A 37 4.69 -4.58 -0.69
N SER A 38 4.76 -3.37 -0.16
CA SER A 38 5.57 -2.30 -0.74
C SER A 38 6.47 -1.65 0.31
N PHE A 39 7.67 -1.28 -0.11
CA PHE A 39 8.64 -0.57 0.71
C PHE A 39 8.98 0.75 0.02
N ALA A 40 8.81 1.84 0.72
CA ALA A 40 9.04 3.18 0.19
C ALA A 40 10.02 3.95 1.05
N VAL A 41 10.97 4.66 0.42
CA VAL A 41 11.80 5.67 1.08
C VAL A 41 11.03 6.98 1.06
N LEU A 42 10.64 7.47 2.23
CA LEU A 42 9.86 8.70 2.39
C LEU A 42 10.74 9.94 2.49
N ALA A 43 11.92 9.80 3.07
CA ALA A 43 12.91 10.87 3.20
C ALA A 43 14.30 10.29 3.29
N LEU A 44 15.27 11.03 2.77
CA LEU A 44 16.69 10.75 2.87
C LEU A 44 17.41 12.01 3.33
N ASP A 45 18.21 11.90 4.38
CA ASP A 45 19.06 12.94 4.91
C ASP A 45 20.53 12.50 4.80
N LEU A 46 21.32 13.29 4.08
CA LEU A 46 22.72 13.00 3.79
C LEU A 46 23.49 14.31 3.59
N GLY A 47 24.27 14.69 4.60
CA GLY A 47 25.04 15.94 4.58
C GLY A 47 24.15 17.18 4.61
N ASN A 48 24.74 18.33 4.29
CA ASN A 48 23.98 19.62 4.25
C ASN A 48 24.19 20.28 2.88
N PRO A 49 23.18 20.32 2.00
CA PRO A 49 23.29 20.91 0.67
C PRO A 49 23.53 22.43 0.69
N GLU A 50 23.09 23.14 1.75
CA GLU A 50 23.31 24.59 1.89
C GLU A 50 24.73 24.92 2.36
N ARG A 51 25.42 23.96 2.98
CA ARG A 51 26.79 24.07 3.47
C ARG A 51 27.60 22.85 3.12
N PRO A 52 27.90 22.62 1.84
CA PRO A 52 28.62 21.43 1.41
C PRO A 52 30.05 21.47 1.99
N GLN A 53 30.46 20.35 2.57
CA GLN A 53 31.79 20.16 3.10
C GLN A 53 32.56 19.25 2.14
N ASN A 54 33.86 19.51 1.95
CA ASN A 54 34.75 18.64 1.17
C ASN A 54 35.17 17.41 2.03
N ALA A 55 34.16 16.69 2.50
CA ALA A 55 34.33 15.47 3.29
C ALA A 55 33.07 14.58 3.13
N ILE A 56 33.26 13.27 3.30
CA ILE A 56 32.14 12.32 3.33
C ILE A 56 31.29 12.64 4.57
N ALA A 57 29.97 12.68 4.39
CA ALA A 57 29.06 12.86 5.50
C ALA A 57 29.22 11.72 6.53
N PRO A 58 29.30 12.02 7.83
CA PRO A 58 29.51 11.00 8.86
C PRO A 58 28.30 10.11 9.09
N GLU A 59 27.11 10.57 8.68
CA GLU A 59 25.85 9.89 8.88
C GLU A 59 24.96 10.05 7.65
N ALA A 60 24.18 9.01 7.34
CA ALA A 60 23.08 9.02 6.39
C ALA A 60 21.84 8.43 7.08
N ARG A 61 20.69 9.06 6.90
CA ARG A 61 19.43 8.59 7.48
C ARG A 61 18.35 8.48 6.43
N ALA A 62 17.71 7.31 6.34
CA ALA A 62 16.53 7.10 5.55
C ALA A 62 15.32 6.88 6.44
N VAL A 63 14.21 7.55 6.16
CA VAL A 63 12.92 7.26 6.75
C VAL A 63 12.13 6.45 5.74
N CYS A 64 11.77 5.22 6.14
CA CYS A 64 11.13 4.27 5.25
C CYS A 64 9.75 3.89 5.79
N GLN A 65 8.88 3.49 4.87
CA GLN A 65 7.56 2.95 5.19
C GLN A 65 7.39 1.61 4.49
N ILE A 66 6.95 0.61 5.24
CA ILE A 66 6.44 -0.63 4.66
C ILE A 66 4.92 -0.63 4.74
N ARG A 67 4.28 -1.03 3.64
CA ARG A 67 2.86 -1.36 3.57
C ARG A 67 2.78 -2.85 3.29
N TYR A 68 1.99 -3.57 4.06
CA TYR A 68 1.91 -5.01 3.97
C TYR A 68 0.47 -5.50 3.83
N VAL A 69 0.33 -6.64 3.19
CA VAL A 69 -0.95 -7.30 2.95
C VAL A 69 -1.23 -8.37 4.01
N VAL A 70 -2.46 -8.85 4.05
CA VAL A 70 -2.84 -9.99 4.90
C VAL A 70 -1.95 -11.21 4.63
N GLY A 71 -1.58 -11.92 5.68
CA GLY A 71 -0.64 -13.04 5.62
C GLY A 71 0.81 -12.66 5.91
N THR A 72 1.12 -11.36 5.97
CA THR A 72 2.42 -10.89 6.45
C THR A 72 2.36 -10.74 7.97
N ASP A 73 3.29 -11.36 8.66
CA ASP A 73 3.43 -11.22 10.11
C ASP A 73 4.06 -9.87 10.45
N PRO A 74 3.34 -8.94 11.09
CA PRO A 74 3.88 -7.63 11.43
C PRO A 74 5.03 -7.70 12.43
N ASP A 75 5.07 -8.70 13.29
CA ASP A 75 6.11 -8.85 14.31
C ASP A 75 7.43 -9.36 13.71
N ASP A 76 7.39 -10.03 12.56
CA ASP A 76 8.59 -10.47 11.83
C ASP A 76 9.15 -9.41 10.88
N ILE A 77 8.47 -8.30 10.61
CA ILE A 77 8.92 -7.28 9.64
C ILE A 77 10.31 -6.73 10.00
N LEU A 78 10.51 -6.26 11.23
CA LEU A 78 11.82 -5.72 11.64
C LEU A 78 12.90 -6.80 11.74
N PRO A 79 12.65 -7.97 12.33
CA PRO A 79 13.57 -9.08 12.28
C PRO A 79 13.94 -9.51 10.85
N ALA A 80 12.96 -9.59 9.94
CA ALA A 80 13.21 -9.93 8.54
C ALA A 80 14.08 -8.88 7.83
N LEU A 81 13.81 -7.59 8.04
CA LEU A 81 14.65 -6.52 7.51
C LEU A 81 16.10 -6.62 8.02
N ARG A 82 16.30 -6.90 9.31
CA ARG A 82 17.62 -7.09 9.88
C ARG A 82 18.33 -8.27 9.23
N ARG A 83 17.67 -9.42 9.13
CA ARG A 83 18.23 -10.60 8.46
C ARG A 83 18.61 -10.32 7.01
N HIS A 84 17.78 -9.56 6.30
CA HIS A 84 18.05 -9.16 4.92
C HIS A 84 19.30 -8.27 4.82
N LEU A 85 19.41 -7.23 5.64
CA LEU A 85 20.56 -6.34 5.67
C LEU A 85 21.85 -7.11 6.00
N ASP A 86 21.82 -7.97 7.00
CA ASP A 86 22.98 -8.78 7.41
C ASP A 86 23.42 -9.74 6.29
N ALA A 87 22.47 -10.37 5.60
CA ALA A 87 22.74 -11.28 4.49
C ALA A 87 23.38 -10.57 3.28
N HIS A 88 23.10 -9.28 3.10
CA HIS A 88 23.65 -8.46 2.02
C HIS A 88 24.88 -7.63 2.43
N GLY A 89 25.43 -7.87 3.63
CA GLY A 89 26.66 -7.22 4.09
C GLY A 89 26.46 -5.84 4.73
N PHE A 90 25.23 -5.41 4.98
CA PHE A 90 24.88 -4.13 5.60
C PHE A 90 24.70 -4.22 7.12
N ARG A 91 25.69 -4.74 7.84
CA ARG A 91 25.61 -5.04 9.28
C ARG A 91 25.61 -3.77 10.16
N ASP A 92 26.17 -2.68 9.67
CA ASP A 92 26.34 -1.43 10.41
C ASP A 92 25.12 -0.50 10.32
N ILE A 93 24.09 -0.89 9.56
CA ILE A 93 22.85 -0.11 9.46
C ILE A 93 22.04 -0.28 10.74
N ASN A 94 21.76 0.83 11.41
CA ASN A 94 20.84 0.86 12.54
C ASN A 94 19.40 0.96 12.05
N VAL A 95 18.55 0.03 12.47
CA VAL A 95 17.12 0.05 12.15
C VAL A 95 16.34 0.32 13.43
N THR A 96 15.58 1.42 13.43
CA THR A 96 14.77 1.83 14.58
C THR A 96 13.34 2.09 14.14
N PRO A 97 12.32 1.47 14.72
CA PRO A 97 10.94 1.76 14.40
C PRO A 97 10.58 3.19 14.82
N THR A 98 9.91 3.94 13.96
CA THR A 98 9.40 5.28 14.27
C THR A 98 8.04 5.24 14.96
N ARG A 99 7.30 4.13 14.81
CA ARG A 99 6.03 3.85 15.50
C ARG A 99 6.06 2.42 16.04
N MET A 100 5.63 2.24 17.26
CA MET A 100 5.65 0.94 17.95
C MET A 100 4.45 0.05 17.58
N ALA A 101 3.35 0.62 17.13
CA ALA A 101 2.16 -0.14 16.75
C ALA A 101 1.79 0.14 15.29
N GLY A 102 1.74 -0.92 14.50
CA GLY A 102 1.13 -0.93 13.18
C GLY A 102 -0.33 -1.34 13.26
N MET A 103 -1.15 -0.88 12.33
CA MET A 103 -2.48 -1.43 12.11
C MET A 103 -2.33 -2.78 11.42
N ARG A 104 -3.07 -3.80 11.87
CA ARG A 104 -3.06 -5.11 11.22
C ARG A 104 -3.70 -5.02 9.84
N ALA A 105 -3.14 -5.71 8.86
CA ALA A 105 -3.74 -5.82 7.55
C ALA A 105 -4.99 -6.70 7.64
N THR A 106 -6.10 -6.23 7.08
CA THR A 106 -7.38 -6.94 7.09
C THR A 106 -7.94 -7.11 5.69
N ARG A 107 -8.74 -8.15 5.50
CA ARG A 107 -9.45 -8.39 4.24
C ARG A 107 -10.73 -9.15 4.50
N SER A 108 -11.86 -8.60 4.09
CA SER A 108 -13.13 -9.33 4.09
C SER A 108 -13.15 -10.40 3.00
N ASP A 109 -13.86 -11.51 3.25
CA ASP A 109 -14.12 -12.51 2.21
C ASP A 109 -14.93 -11.86 1.08
N PRO A 110 -14.44 -11.91 -0.17
CA PRO A 110 -15.18 -11.35 -1.30
C PRO A 110 -16.56 -12.02 -1.52
N ASN A 111 -16.75 -13.25 -1.04
CA ASN A 111 -18.03 -13.96 -1.13
C ASN A 111 -18.98 -13.71 0.05
N ASN A 112 -18.57 -12.91 1.04
CA ASN A 112 -19.43 -12.54 2.16
C ASN A 112 -20.68 -11.84 1.65
N GLU A 113 -21.85 -12.17 2.23
CA GLU A 113 -23.13 -11.63 1.76
C GLU A 113 -23.22 -10.09 1.80
N TRP A 114 -22.61 -9.44 2.78
CA TRP A 114 -22.60 -7.98 2.89
C TRP A 114 -21.69 -7.34 1.84
N VAL A 115 -20.56 -7.97 1.53
CA VAL A 115 -19.67 -7.54 0.44
C VAL A 115 -20.41 -7.62 -0.89
N GLN A 116 -21.09 -8.73 -1.14
CA GLN A 116 -21.87 -8.94 -2.37
C GLN A 116 -23.07 -8.00 -2.47
N ARG A 117 -23.76 -7.72 -1.37
CA ARG A 117 -24.86 -6.73 -1.34
C ARG A 117 -24.37 -5.32 -1.64
N ALA A 118 -23.24 -4.91 -1.05
CA ALA A 118 -22.63 -3.61 -1.33
C ALA A 118 -22.23 -3.49 -2.81
N LEU A 119 -21.58 -4.53 -3.36
CA LEU A 119 -21.20 -4.57 -4.77
C LEU A 119 -22.42 -4.47 -5.70
N ALA A 120 -23.49 -5.22 -5.39
CA ALA A 120 -24.73 -5.17 -6.17
C ALA A 120 -25.37 -3.78 -6.14
N SER A 121 -25.44 -3.14 -4.97
CA SER A 121 -25.98 -1.78 -4.82
C SER A 121 -25.18 -0.73 -5.61
N VAL A 122 -23.86 -0.82 -5.58
CA VAL A 122 -22.98 0.07 -6.37
C VAL A 122 -23.22 -0.16 -7.87
N ASN A 123 -23.30 -1.41 -8.32
CA ASN A 123 -23.54 -1.75 -9.73
C ASN A 123 -24.91 -1.28 -10.19
N GLU A 124 -25.97 -1.40 -9.38
CA GLU A 124 -27.29 -0.87 -9.70
C GLU A 124 -27.25 0.65 -9.91
N THR A 125 -26.53 1.37 -9.06
CA THR A 125 -26.35 2.82 -9.20
C THR A 125 -25.58 3.17 -10.47
N LEU A 126 -24.51 2.42 -10.78
CA LEU A 126 -23.71 2.65 -11.99
C LEU A 126 -24.51 2.39 -13.27
N GLN A 127 -25.34 1.36 -13.31
CA GLN A 127 -26.23 1.08 -14.44
C GLN A 127 -27.21 2.23 -14.69
N GLY A 128 -27.73 2.84 -13.62
CA GLY A 128 -28.63 4.00 -13.71
C GLY A 128 -27.94 5.33 -14.12
N THR A 129 -26.63 5.41 -14.06
CA THR A 129 -25.88 6.67 -14.25
C THR A 129 -24.85 6.60 -15.37
N SER A 130 -23.83 5.77 -15.25
CA SER A 130 -22.67 5.73 -16.17
C SER A 130 -22.61 4.48 -17.05
N GLY A 131 -23.40 3.43 -16.74
CA GLY A 131 -23.36 2.15 -17.44
C GLY A 131 -22.09 1.32 -17.15
N GLY A 132 -21.32 1.68 -16.13
CA GLY A 132 -20.12 0.97 -15.73
C GLY A 132 -20.37 -0.26 -14.84
N GLU A 133 -19.33 -1.00 -14.53
CA GLU A 133 -19.32 -2.10 -13.56
C GLU A 133 -18.26 -1.80 -12.48
N ALA A 134 -18.62 -1.99 -11.21
CA ALA A 134 -17.69 -1.85 -10.10
C ALA A 134 -16.72 -3.03 -10.04
N ALA A 135 -15.44 -2.72 -9.84
CA ALA A 135 -14.41 -3.72 -9.57
C ALA A 135 -14.24 -3.92 -8.05
N LEU A 136 -14.13 -5.17 -7.62
CA LEU A 136 -13.81 -5.50 -6.24
C LEU A 136 -12.29 -5.63 -6.10
N ILE A 137 -11.69 -4.71 -5.37
CA ILE A 137 -10.24 -4.70 -5.09
C ILE A 137 -10.00 -5.41 -3.75
N PRO A 138 -9.15 -6.46 -3.72
CA PRO A 138 -8.94 -7.26 -2.51
C PRO A 138 -8.14 -6.56 -1.42
N ASN A 139 -7.41 -5.51 -1.76
CA ASN A 139 -6.56 -4.77 -0.84
C ASN A 139 -6.33 -3.35 -1.37
N ILE A 140 -6.15 -2.40 -0.47
CA ILE A 140 -5.78 -1.01 -0.80
C ILE A 140 -4.68 -0.55 0.15
N GLY A 141 -3.72 0.20 -0.36
CA GLY A 141 -2.56 0.71 0.39
C GLY A 141 -2.87 1.91 1.29
N GLY A 142 -4.01 1.92 1.96
CA GLY A 142 -4.39 2.92 2.95
C GLY A 142 -4.35 2.36 4.36
N GLY A 143 -4.05 3.20 5.36
CA GLY A 143 -4.08 2.82 6.77
C GLY A 143 -5.29 3.41 7.46
N ILE A 144 -6.21 2.56 7.93
CA ILE A 144 -7.27 2.90 8.87
C ILE A 144 -7.34 1.81 9.95
N PRO A 145 -7.92 2.08 11.10
CA PRO A 145 -8.08 1.12 12.20
C PRO A 145 -9.18 0.10 11.88
N ASN A 146 -9.10 -0.53 10.70
CA ASN A 146 -10.09 -1.51 10.22
C ASN A 146 -9.98 -2.84 10.96
N ASP A 147 -8.83 -3.14 11.51
CA ASP A 147 -8.56 -4.32 12.32
C ASP A 147 -9.47 -4.40 13.56
N ILE A 148 -9.82 -3.27 14.16
CA ILE A 148 -10.81 -3.22 15.27
C ILE A 148 -12.16 -3.77 14.81
N PHE A 149 -12.64 -3.37 13.63
CA PHE A 149 -13.92 -3.84 13.12
C PHE A 149 -13.86 -5.28 12.60
N ALA A 150 -12.83 -5.59 11.82
CA ALA A 150 -12.71 -6.88 11.15
C ALA A 150 -12.30 -8.00 12.10
N GLU A 151 -11.33 -7.76 12.99
CA GLU A 151 -10.73 -8.78 13.85
C GLU A 151 -11.35 -8.80 15.25
N ASP A 152 -11.44 -7.62 15.90
CA ASP A 152 -11.91 -7.57 17.29
C ASP A 152 -13.44 -7.67 17.38
N LEU A 153 -14.17 -7.09 16.42
CA LEU A 153 -15.65 -7.14 16.37
C LEU A 153 -16.20 -8.21 15.40
N GLY A 154 -15.34 -8.83 14.58
CA GLY A 154 -15.75 -9.85 13.60
C GLY A 154 -16.71 -9.33 12.52
N MET A 155 -16.67 -8.05 12.20
CA MET A 155 -17.57 -7.41 11.24
C MET A 155 -16.96 -7.40 9.84
N PRO A 156 -17.68 -7.85 8.80
CA PRO A 156 -17.23 -7.64 7.44
C PRO A 156 -17.23 -6.15 7.10
N THR A 157 -16.16 -5.70 6.47
CA THR A 157 -15.97 -4.29 6.09
C THR A 157 -15.82 -4.15 4.58
N VAL A 158 -16.44 -3.10 4.04
CA VAL A 158 -16.36 -2.75 2.62
C VAL A 158 -16.01 -1.27 2.51
N TRP A 159 -14.98 -0.98 1.74
CA TRP A 159 -14.59 0.40 1.43
C TRP A 159 -15.13 0.78 0.07
N ILE A 160 -15.86 1.87 0.03
CA ILE A 160 -16.38 2.46 -1.21
C ILE A 160 -15.73 3.82 -1.35
N PRO A 161 -14.63 3.95 -2.16
CA PRO A 161 -13.99 5.24 -2.36
C PRO A 161 -14.91 6.14 -3.19
N HIS A 162 -15.02 7.40 -2.78
CA HIS A 162 -15.75 8.44 -3.51
C HIS A 162 -14.82 9.43 -4.22
N SER A 163 -13.52 9.18 -4.17
CA SER A 163 -12.49 10.00 -4.80
C SER A 163 -11.90 9.29 -6.02
N TYR A 164 -11.50 10.04 -7.03
CA TYR A 164 -10.83 9.53 -8.22
C TYR A 164 -9.39 10.03 -8.32
N ALA A 165 -8.56 9.41 -9.16
CA ALA A 165 -7.23 9.91 -9.46
C ALA A 165 -7.32 11.32 -10.05
N GLY A 166 -6.53 12.25 -9.53
CA GLY A 166 -6.56 13.66 -9.95
C GLY A 166 -7.50 14.57 -9.14
N CYS A 167 -8.29 14.04 -8.20
CA CYS A 167 -9.15 14.88 -7.34
C CYS A 167 -8.38 15.61 -6.22
N ASN A 168 -7.06 15.46 -6.16
CA ASN A 168 -6.20 16.09 -5.15
C ASN A 168 -6.67 15.87 -3.70
N GLN A 169 -7.17 14.67 -3.39
CA GLN A 169 -7.80 14.35 -2.08
C GLN A 169 -6.96 14.66 -0.83
N HIS A 170 -5.66 14.89 -0.98
CA HIS A 170 -4.75 15.29 0.09
C HIS A 170 -4.32 16.76 0.01
N ALA A 171 -4.81 17.50 -0.97
CA ALA A 171 -4.58 18.93 -1.09
C ALA A 171 -5.62 19.74 -0.29
N PRO A 172 -5.26 20.91 0.24
CA PRO A 172 -6.25 21.82 0.79
C PRO A 172 -7.20 22.30 -0.31
N ASN A 173 -8.48 22.27 -0.03
CA ASN A 173 -9.53 22.80 -0.91
C ASN A 173 -9.60 24.33 -0.80
#